data_83b0299500ab4a75fc963f8140d40b07
#
_entry.id   83b0299500ab4a75fc963f8140d40b07
#
_cell.length_a   1.000
_cell.length_b   1.000
_cell.length_c   1.000
_cell.angle_alpha   90.00
_cell.angle_beta   90.00
_cell.angle_gamma   90.00
#
_symmetry.space_group_name_H-M   'P 1'
#
loop_
_entity.id
_entity.type
_entity.pdbx_description
1 polymer ?
#
loop_
_entity_poly.entity_id
_entity_poly.type
_entity_poly.pdbx_seq_one_letter_code
_entity_poly.pdbx_strand_id
1 'polypeptide(L)'
;LNPIKHRKNLTILSDAQTSSLILEGKKCTGVEFHHKNKTRQVNASREVVLCAGTINSPQLLELSGIGCPELLKKVGITVKHELRGVGENLRDHYAPRTRWLIGKQGVTYNDKARGLGLLWQGLRFIFQQKGLMANPIAPMRAFVKTREGLEAPDALLGWVPLLYEPNYKLSKTSGVTCYAHAM
;
A
#
# COMPACT_ATOMS: atom_id res chain seq x y z
N LEU A 1 -13.53 -9.90 0.92
CA LEU A 1 -14.71 -9.88 1.80
C LEU A 1 -15.97 -10.52 1.18
N ASN A 2 -16.15 -10.45 -0.17
CA ASN A 2 -17.37 -10.96 -0.82
C ASN A 2 -17.80 -12.37 -0.40
N PRO A 3 -16.91 -13.38 -0.30
CA PRO A 3 -17.31 -14.74 0.08
C PRO A 3 -17.85 -14.88 1.51
N ILE A 4 -17.55 -13.92 2.39
CA ILE A 4 -17.86 -14.03 3.83
C ILE A 4 -18.81 -12.94 4.36
N LYS A 5 -19.15 -11.94 3.55
CA LYS A 5 -19.95 -10.78 4.01
C LYS A 5 -21.36 -11.12 4.48
N HIS A 6 -21.87 -12.31 4.12
CA HIS A 6 -23.17 -12.81 4.54
C HIS A 6 -23.16 -13.56 5.87
N ARG A 7 -21.99 -13.70 6.51
CA ARG A 7 -21.92 -14.36 7.84
C ARG A 7 -22.67 -13.54 8.88
N LYS A 8 -23.53 -14.20 9.66
CA LYS A 8 -24.35 -13.56 10.70
C LYS A 8 -23.52 -12.92 11.84
N ASN A 9 -22.32 -13.43 12.05
CA ASN A 9 -21.37 -12.94 13.08
C ASN A 9 -20.38 -11.91 12.55
N LEU A 10 -20.58 -11.39 11.34
CA LEU A 10 -19.71 -10.36 10.73
C LEU A 10 -20.54 -9.11 10.43
N THR A 11 -20.14 -8.00 11.01
CA THR A 11 -20.66 -6.67 10.67
C THR A 11 -19.55 -5.88 9.98
N ILE A 12 -19.83 -5.37 8.78
CA ILE A 12 -18.92 -4.50 8.01
C ILE A 12 -19.51 -3.11 7.99
N LEU A 13 -18.76 -2.13 8.50
CA LEU A 13 -19.13 -0.73 8.48
C LEU A 13 -18.17 0.03 7.59
N SER A 14 -18.61 0.43 6.42
CA SER A 14 -17.87 1.31 5.50
C SER A 14 -18.07 2.77 5.87
N ASP A 15 -17.21 3.65 5.33
CA ASP A 15 -17.24 5.10 5.58
C ASP A 15 -17.23 5.45 7.07
N ALA A 16 -16.48 4.66 7.85
CA ALA A 16 -16.31 4.81 9.28
C ALA A 16 -14.84 5.09 9.59
N GLN A 17 -14.53 6.36 9.87
CA GLN A 17 -13.18 6.81 10.20
C GLN A 17 -12.95 6.65 11.70
N THR A 18 -12.10 5.72 12.11
CA THR A 18 -11.70 5.56 13.51
C THR A 18 -10.86 6.77 13.95
N SER A 19 -11.25 7.40 15.05
CA SER A 19 -10.60 8.59 15.62
C SER A 19 -9.71 8.26 16.81
N SER A 20 -10.10 7.29 17.64
CA SER A 20 -9.30 6.88 18.81
C SER A 20 -9.67 5.49 19.31
N LEU A 21 -8.76 4.91 20.10
CA LEU A 21 -8.99 3.73 20.90
C LEU A 21 -9.57 4.13 22.28
N ILE A 22 -10.53 3.36 22.77
CA ILE A 22 -11.07 3.51 24.12
C ILE A 22 -10.23 2.68 25.06
N LEU A 23 -9.61 3.33 26.04
CA LEU A 23 -8.66 2.70 26.97
C LEU A 23 -9.17 2.86 28.43
N GLU A 24 -9.20 1.74 29.16
CA GLU A 24 -9.38 1.69 30.60
C GLU A 24 -8.07 1.21 31.23
N GLY A 25 -7.29 2.16 31.76
CA GLY A 25 -5.91 1.89 32.15
C GLY A 25 -5.07 1.43 30.96
N LYS A 26 -4.56 0.20 31.01
CA LYS A 26 -3.79 -0.42 29.91
C LYS A 26 -4.62 -1.34 29.00
N LYS A 27 -5.91 -1.47 29.24
CA LYS A 27 -6.81 -2.35 28.47
C LYS A 27 -7.53 -1.53 27.40
N CYS A 28 -7.46 -1.98 26.15
CA CYS A 28 -8.29 -1.44 25.08
C CYS A 28 -9.69 -2.09 25.15
N THR A 29 -10.72 -1.29 25.37
CA THR A 29 -12.10 -1.75 25.54
C THR A 29 -12.99 -1.42 24.35
N GLY A 30 -12.50 -0.69 23.35
CA GLY A 30 -13.29 -0.33 22.19
C GLY A 30 -12.62 0.68 21.27
N VAL A 31 -13.40 1.20 20.35
CA VAL A 31 -12.99 2.25 19.41
C VAL A 31 -14.04 3.34 19.32
N GLU A 32 -13.57 4.56 19.11
CA GLU A 32 -14.39 5.69 18.69
C GLU A 32 -14.17 5.95 17.19
N PHE A 33 -15.23 6.26 16.48
CA PHE A 33 -15.17 6.52 15.04
C PHE A 33 -16.25 7.49 14.59
N HIS A 34 -15.99 8.16 13.46
CA HIS A 34 -16.95 9.03 12.78
C HIS A 34 -17.63 8.27 11.66
N HIS A 35 -18.96 8.30 11.66
CA HIS A 35 -19.78 7.69 10.61
C HIS A 35 -21.03 8.53 10.35
N LYS A 36 -21.28 8.93 9.10
CA LYS A 36 -22.42 9.77 8.70
C LYS A 36 -22.54 11.04 9.56
N ASN A 37 -21.43 11.77 9.71
CA ASN A 37 -21.31 13.01 10.48
C ASN A 37 -21.65 12.88 11.99
N LYS A 38 -21.60 11.68 12.53
CA LYS A 38 -21.80 11.41 13.96
C LYS A 38 -20.62 10.65 14.53
N THR A 39 -20.21 11.06 15.73
CA THR A 39 -19.25 10.26 16.53
C THR A 39 -19.99 9.10 17.16
N ARG A 40 -19.41 7.92 17.08
CA ARG A 40 -19.94 6.66 17.60
C ARG A 40 -18.85 5.89 18.32
N GLN A 41 -19.26 5.01 19.22
CA GLN A 41 -18.36 4.10 19.92
C GLN A 41 -18.85 2.66 19.79
N VAL A 42 -17.90 1.73 19.73
CA VAL A 42 -18.17 0.29 19.79
C VAL A 42 -17.23 -0.31 20.80
N ASN A 43 -17.79 -1.05 21.74
CA ASN A 43 -17.03 -1.78 22.75
C ASN A 43 -16.67 -3.18 22.25
N ALA A 44 -15.47 -3.63 22.61
CA ALA A 44 -14.96 -4.95 22.30
C ALA A 44 -14.97 -5.83 23.56
N SER A 45 -15.61 -7.00 23.47
CA SER A 45 -15.65 -7.97 24.58
C SER A 45 -14.35 -8.76 24.74
N ARG A 46 -13.56 -8.90 23.67
CA ARG A 46 -12.29 -9.65 23.66
C ARG A 46 -11.11 -8.78 23.36
N GLU A 47 -11.03 -8.25 22.14
CA GLU A 47 -9.88 -7.48 21.65
C GLU A 47 -10.27 -6.52 20.54
N VAL A 48 -9.41 -5.54 20.29
CA VAL A 48 -9.42 -4.66 19.12
C VAL A 48 -8.20 -4.98 18.28
N VAL A 49 -8.40 -5.36 17.02
CA VAL A 49 -7.33 -5.64 16.08
C VAL A 49 -7.12 -4.42 15.19
N LEU A 50 -5.96 -3.78 15.31
CA LEU A 50 -5.60 -2.59 14.57
C LEU A 50 -4.88 -2.96 13.26
N CYS A 51 -5.55 -2.75 12.13
CA CYS A 51 -5.08 -3.09 10.79
C CYS A 51 -5.14 -1.89 9.82
N ALA A 52 -4.81 -0.68 10.31
CA ALA A 52 -4.90 0.56 9.53
C ALA A 52 -3.67 0.83 8.63
N GLY A 53 -2.72 -0.09 8.58
CA GLY A 53 -1.48 0.01 7.80
C GLY A 53 -0.34 0.71 8.54
N THR A 54 0.82 0.75 7.89
CA THR A 54 2.08 1.18 8.52
C THR A 54 2.11 2.66 8.93
N ILE A 55 1.28 3.50 8.31
CA ILE A 55 1.17 4.93 8.65
C ILE A 55 0.03 5.17 9.64
N ASN A 56 -1.18 4.66 9.34
CA ASN A 56 -2.35 5.00 10.12
C ASN A 56 -2.45 4.23 11.45
N SER A 57 -1.84 3.04 11.56
CA SER A 57 -1.85 2.30 12.82
C SER A 57 -1.08 3.02 13.92
N PRO A 58 0.21 3.45 13.73
CA PRO A 58 0.90 4.24 14.72
C PRO A 58 0.22 5.59 14.96
N GLN A 59 -0.29 6.28 13.93
CA GLN A 59 -1.03 7.52 14.08
C GLN A 59 -2.24 7.34 15.03
N LEU A 60 -3.01 6.26 14.85
CA LEU A 60 -4.17 6.00 15.70
C LEU A 60 -3.77 5.67 17.13
N LEU A 61 -2.65 5.00 17.35
CA LEU A 61 -2.09 4.77 18.69
C LEU A 61 -1.71 6.12 19.35
N GLU A 62 -0.99 6.98 18.65
CA GLU A 62 -0.59 8.30 19.13
C GLU A 62 -1.81 9.19 19.44
N LEU A 63 -2.78 9.27 18.54
CA LEU A 63 -4.05 9.98 18.77
C LEU A 63 -4.81 9.45 19.98
N SER A 64 -4.60 8.18 20.34
CA SER A 64 -5.20 7.55 21.52
C SER A 64 -4.39 7.73 22.80
N GLY A 65 -3.25 8.44 22.75
CA GLY A 65 -2.37 8.70 23.88
C GLY A 65 -1.33 7.60 24.13
N ILE A 66 -1.05 6.75 23.14
CA ILE A 66 -0.03 5.70 23.21
C ILE A 66 1.13 6.07 22.28
N GLY A 67 2.30 6.36 22.82
CA GLY A 67 3.45 6.77 22.02
C GLY A 67 4.57 7.39 22.85
N CYS A 68 5.42 8.18 22.17
CA CYS A 68 6.49 8.93 22.79
C CYS A 68 5.93 10.11 23.60
N PRO A 69 6.16 10.20 24.93
CA PRO A 69 5.56 11.23 25.78
C PRO A 69 5.88 12.66 25.35
N GLU A 70 7.09 12.91 24.90
CA GLU A 70 7.55 14.22 24.46
C GLU A 70 6.80 14.68 23.21
N LEU A 71 6.64 13.78 22.25
CA LEU A 71 5.88 14.04 21.03
C LEU A 71 4.39 14.29 21.33
N LEU A 72 3.77 13.41 22.11
CA LEU A 72 2.35 13.52 22.46
C LEU A 72 2.06 14.83 23.19
N LYS A 73 2.87 15.22 24.18
CA LYS A 73 2.76 16.49 24.90
C LYS A 73 2.91 17.70 23.97
N LYS A 74 3.88 17.65 23.04
CA LYS A 74 4.13 18.71 22.06
C LYS A 74 2.92 18.98 21.16
N VAL A 75 2.15 17.94 20.83
CA VAL A 75 0.94 18.07 19.99
C VAL A 75 -0.35 18.15 20.81
N GLY A 76 -0.27 18.31 22.13
CA GLY A 76 -1.42 18.49 23.01
C GLY A 76 -2.22 17.22 23.32
N ILE A 77 -1.64 16.05 23.11
CA ILE A 77 -2.27 14.76 23.41
C ILE A 77 -1.87 14.29 24.81
N THR A 78 -2.86 13.92 25.61
CA THR A 78 -2.63 13.35 26.95
C THR A 78 -2.00 11.96 26.83
N VAL A 79 -0.85 11.78 27.47
CA VAL A 79 -0.15 10.49 27.53
C VAL A 79 -0.93 9.52 28.42
N LYS A 80 -1.41 8.44 27.83
CA LYS A 80 -2.06 7.34 28.55
C LYS A 80 -1.13 6.16 28.74
N HIS A 81 -0.25 5.92 27.75
CA HIS A 81 0.75 4.85 27.85
C HIS A 81 2.01 5.24 27.07
N GLU A 82 3.13 5.23 27.76
CA GLU A 82 4.43 5.44 27.12
C GLU A 82 4.83 4.20 26.31
N LEU A 83 5.05 4.39 25.01
CA LEU A 83 5.54 3.37 24.08
C LEU A 83 6.38 4.06 22.98
N ARG A 84 7.65 4.29 23.27
CA ARG A 84 8.55 5.12 22.43
C ARG A 84 8.76 4.62 21.01
N GLY A 85 8.53 3.34 20.74
CA GLY A 85 8.66 2.76 19.40
C GLY A 85 7.50 3.02 18.46
N VAL A 86 6.39 3.60 18.95
CA VAL A 86 5.23 3.94 18.10
C VAL A 86 5.61 5.10 17.20
N GLY A 87 5.37 4.93 15.90
CA GLY A 87 5.70 5.93 14.88
C GLY A 87 7.17 5.95 14.44
N GLU A 88 8.02 5.15 15.07
CA GLU A 88 9.46 5.13 14.82
C GLU A 88 9.87 3.98 13.88
N ASN A 89 11.10 4.06 13.37
CA ASN A 89 11.75 3.02 12.56
C ASN A 89 10.98 2.64 11.28
N LEU A 90 10.26 3.57 10.67
CA LEU A 90 9.65 3.34 9.36
C LEU A 90 10.72 2.95 8.35
N ARG A 91 10.48 1.85 7.64
CA ARG A 91 11.31 1.40 6.53
C ARG A 91 10.48 1.34 5.27
N ASP A 92 11.04 1.82 4.18
CA ASP A 92 10.44 1.72 2.85
C ASP A 92 11.50 1.31 1.83
N HIS A 93 11.06 0.79 0.70
CA HIS A 93 11.94 0.39 -0.37
C HIS A 93 12.54 1.60 -1.08
N TYR A 94 13.85 1.75 -1.02
CA TYR A 94 14.53 2.66 -1.92
C TYR A 94 14.55 2.05 -3.32
N ALA A 95 13.86 2.68 -4.26
CA ALA A 95 13.61 2.14 -5.58
C ALA A 95 14.04 3.10 -6.70
N PRO A 96 15.36 3.27 -6.96
CA PRO A 96 15.83 4.04 -8.09
C PRO A 96 15.32 3.43 -9.39
N ARG A 97 14.96 4.31 -10.32
CA ARG A 97 14.40 3.91 -11.61
C ARG A 97 15.17 4.59 -12.74
N THR A 98 15.58 3.78 -13.70
CA THR A 98 16.15 4.26 -14.94
C THR A 98 15.18 4.06 -16.09
N ARG A 99 15.17 4.98 -17.04
CA ARG A 99 14.28 4.97 -18.20
C ARG A 99 15.11 4.90 -19.46
N TRP A 100 14.75 3.99 -20.33
CA TRP A 100 15.45 3.75 -21.58
C TRP A 100 14.48 3.86 -22.74
N LEU A 101 14.82 4.70 -23.72
CA LEU A 101 14.05 4.82 -24.94
C LEU A 101 14.34 3.62 -25.85
N ILE A 102 13.30 3.12 -26.53
CA ILE A 102 13.42 2.03 -27.50
C ILE A 102 13.10 2.60 -28.87
N GLY A 103 14.06 2.50 -29.81
CA GLY A 103 13.89 2.97 -31.18
C GLY A 103 12.93 2.11 -32.02
N LYS A 104 12.64 0.88 -31.60
CA LYS A 104 11.71 -0.01 -32.29
C LYS A 104 10.30 0.18 -31.77
N GLN A 105 9.37 0.50 -32.66
CA GLN A 105 7.94 0.60 -32.33
C GLN A 105 7.25 -0.76 -32.22
N GLY A 106 6.10 -0.79 -31.56
CA GLY A 106 5.24 -1.99 -31.45
C GLY A 106 5.70 -3.02 -30.43
N VAL A 107 6.80 -2.78 -29.69
CA VAL A 107 7.34 -3.75 -28.73
C VAL A 107 6.95 -3.45 -27.28
N THR A 108 6.66 -2.19 -26.95
CA THR A 108 6.37 -1.76 -25.57
C THR A 108 4.87 -1.66 -25.31
N TYR A 109 4.52 -1.54 -24.04
CA TYR A 109 3.13 -1.29 -23.64
C TYR A 109 2.69 0.13 -24.03
N ASN A 110 3.62 1.09 -24.15
CA ASN A 110 3.32 2.44 -24.64
C ASN A 110 2.70 2.42 -26.02
N ASP A 111 3.16 1.53 -26.91
CA ASP A 111 2.66 1.40 -28.28
C ASP A 111 1.27 0.74 -28.33
N LYS A 112 1.08 -0.27 -27.50
CA LYS A 112 -0.12 -1.14 -27.53
C LYS A 112 -1.28 -0.63 -26.69
N ALA A 113 -1.01 0.21 -25.68
CA ALA A 113 -2.01 0.71 -24.74
C ALA A 113 -2.64 2.04 -25.17
N ARG A 114 -2.85 2.27 -26.46
CA ARG A 114 -3.40 3.52 -27.02
C ARG A 114 -4.36 3.29 -28.17
N GLY A 115 -5.31 4.22 -28.28
CA GLY A 115 -6.25 4.25 -29.41
C GLY A 115 -6.90 2.90 -29.67
N LEU A 116 -6.97 2.51 -30.93
CA LEU A 116 -7.51 1.21 -31.38
C LEU A 116 -6.73 0.02 -30.81
N GLY A 117 -5.42 0.19 -30.52
CA GLY A 117 -4.61 -0.84 -29.88
C GLY A 117 -5.10 -1.19 -28.49
N LEU A 118 -5.45 -0.19 -27.67
CA LEU A 118 -6.00 -0.41 -26.33
C LEU A 118 -7.35 -1.13 -26.40
N LEU A 119 -8.23 -0.70 -27.31
CA LEU A 119 -9.52 -1.36 -27.54
C LEU A 119 -9.31 -2.85 -27.90
N TRP A 120 -8.41 -3.13 -28.84
CA TRP A 120 -8.06 -4.50 -29.22
C TRP A 120 -7.54 -5.32 -28.05
N GLN A 121 -6.66 -4.75 -27.20
CA GLN A 121 -6.18 -5.44 -26.00
C GLN A 121 -7.32 -5.72 -25.01
N GLY A 122 -8.27 -4.81 -24.88
CA GLY A 122 -9.49 -5.00 -24.06
C GLY A 122 -10.34 -6.17 -24.58
N LEU A 123 -10.62 -6.21 -25.88
CA LEU A 123 -11.37 -7.32 -26.50
C LEU A 123 -10.65 -8.66 -26.33
N ARG A 124 -9.33 -8.69 -26.54
CA ARG A 124 -8.54 -9.91 -26.31
C ARG A 124 -8.60 -10.38 -24.85
N PHE A 125 -8.62 -9.46 -23.91
CA PHE A 125 -8.75 -9.82 -22.50
C PHE A 125 -10.14 -10.41 -22.21
N ILE A 126 -11.20 -9.76 -22.66
CA ILE A 126 -12.58 -10.21 -22.41
C ILE A 126 -12.82 -11.60 -23.01
N PHE A 127 -12.46 -11.81 -24.28
CA PHE A 127 -12.79 -13.04 -24.98
C PHE A 127 -11.78 -14.16 -24.86
N GLN A 128 -10.52 -13.85 -24.63
CA GLN A 128 -9.43 -14.83 -24.63
C GLN A 128 -8.63 -14.89 -23.32
N GLN A 129 -8.86 -13.97 -22.37
CA GLN A 129 -8.05 -13.80 -21.15
C GLN A 129 -6.56 -13.63 -21.46
N LYS A 130 -6.24 -12.93 -22.56
CA LYS A 130 -4.88 -12.71 -23.08
C LYS A 130 -4.62 -11.22 -23.35
N GLY A 131 -3.38 -10.88 -23.63
CA GLY A 131 -2.96 -9.51 -23.96
C GLY A 131 -2.41 -8.74 -22.77
N LEU A 132 -2.30 -7.42 -22.91
CA LEU A 132 -1.68 -6.56 -21.89
C LEU A 132 -2.34 -6.67 -20.52
N MET A 133 -3.67 -6.77 -20.49
CA MET A 133 -4.44 -6.80 -19.24
C MET A 133 -4.34 -8.14 -18.50
N ALA A 134 -3.87 -9.18 -19.16
CA ALA A 134 -3.64 -10.49 -18.54
C ALA A 134 -2.22 -10.64 -17.96
N ASN A 135 -1.30 -9.74 -18.29
CA ASN A 135 0.08 -9.82 -17.86
C ASN A 135 0.35 -8.88 -16.68
N PRO A 136 1.22 -9.25 -15.74
CA PRO A 136 1.67 -8.31 -14.72
C PRO A 136 2.43 -7.15 -15.36
N ILE A 137 2.36 -5.97 -14.74
CA ILE A 137 3.05 -4.76 -15.23
C ILE A 137 4.56 -4.98 -15.28
N ALA A 138 5.12 -5.71 -14.33
CA ALA A 138 6.54 -6.07 -14.27
C ALA A 138 6.73 -7.57 -14.51
N PRO A 139 6.78 -8.02 -15.77
CA PRO A 139 6.84 -9.44 -16.11
C PRO A 139 8.19 -10.09 -15.81
N MET A 140 9.26 -9.29 -15.72
CA MET A 140 10.60 -9.79 -15.42
C MET A 140 11.12 -9.20 -14.10
N ARG A 141 11.54 -10.09 -13.21
CA ARG A 141 12.17 -9.76 -11.94
C ARG A 141 13.33 -10.70 -11.67
N ALA A 142 14.39 -10.17 -11.08
CA ALA A 142 15.53 -10.95 -10.61
C ALA A 142 15.80 -10.60 -9.14
N PHE A 143 15.91 -11.62 -8.31
CA PHE A 143 16.38 -11.48 -6.93
C PHE A 143 17.86 -11.79 -6.91
N VAL A 144 18.66 -10.85 -6.47
CA VAL A 144 20.11 -10.95 -6.53
C VAL A 144 20.73 -10.71 -5.16
N LYS A 145 21.86 -11.37 -4.91
CA LYS A 145 22.75 -11.09 -3.79
C LYS A 145 23.77 -10.07 -4.25
N THR A 146 23.86 -8.91 -3.59
CA THR A 146 24.78 -7.84 -3.99
C THR A 146 26.21 -8.08 -3.52
N ARG A 147 26.42 -9.03 -2.61
CA ARG A 147 27.73 -9.42 -2.06
C ARG A 147 27.74 -10.90 -1.72
N GLU A 148 28.93 -11.46 -1.61
CA GLU A 148 29.12 -12.83 -1.16
C GLU A 148 28.77 -13.01 0.32
N GLY A 149 28.44 -14.22 0.74
CA GLY A 149 28.13 -14.59 2.12
C GLY A 149 26.74 -14.25 2.62
N LEU A 150 25.88 -13.61 1.80
CA LEU A 150 24.47 -13.42 2.15
C LEU A 150 23.71 -14.74 2.11
N GLU A 151 22.87 -15.01 3.11
CA GLU A 151 21.99 -16.20 3.10
C GLU A 151 20.88 -16.07 2.06
N ALA A 152 20.30 -14.86 1.91
CA ALA A 152 19.21 -14.56 0.98
C ALA A 152 19.57 -13.40 0.04
N PRO A 153 18.86 -13.23 -1.09
CA PRO A 153 18.96 -12.04 -1.91
C PRO A 153 18.59 -10.78 -1.10
N ASP A 154 19.32 -9.71 -1.35
CA ASP A 154 19.14 -8.40 -0.69
C ASP A 154 18.79 -7.29 -1.68
N ALA A 155 18.66 -7.62 -2.97
CA ALA A 155 18.17 -6.70 -3.99
C ALA A 155 17.23 -7.39 -4.98
N LEU A 156 16.21 -6.64 -5.42
CA LEU A 156 15.30 -7.01 -6.49
C LEU A 156 15.52 -6.08 -7.66
N LEU A 157 15.81 -6.64 -8.82
CA LEU A 157 15.87 -5.94 -10.10
C LEU A 157 14.59 -6.23 -10.88
N GLY A 158 14.01 -5.24 -11.52
CA GLY A 158 12.81 -5.43 -12.33
C GLY A 158 12.81 -4.59 -13.59
N TRP A 159 12.11 -5.11 -14.60
CA TRP A 159 11.93 -4.48 -15.90
C TRP A 159 10.45 -4.38 -16.22
N VAL A 160 10.04 -3.18 -16.61
CA VAL A 160 8.68 -2.89 -17.05
C VAL A 160 8.75 -2.37 -18.48
N PRO A 161 8.12 -3.05 -19.46
CA PRO A 161 8.18 -2.65 -20.86
C PRO A 161 7.26 -1.44 -21.15
N LEU A 162 7.37 -0.40 -20.34
CA LEU A 162 6.69 0.86 -20.52
C LEU A 162 7.47 2.04 -19.92
N LEU A 163 7.22 3.22 -20.46
CA LEU A 163 7.58 4.51 -19.87
C LEU A 163 6.35 5.24 -19.37
N TYR A 164 6.52 5.95 -18.26
CA TYR A 164 5.53 6.90 -17.75
C TYR A 164 6.19 8.23 -17.42
N GLU A 165 5.41 9.29 -17.56
CA GLU A 165 5.78 10.65 -17.17
C GLU A 165 5.84 10.78 -15.64
N PRO A 166 6.46 11.83 -15.08
CA PRO A 166 6.53 12.04 -13.63
C PRO A 166 5.16 12.02 -12.91
N ASN A 167 4.08 12.35 -13.63
CA ASN A 167 2.71 12.33 -13.14
C ASN A 167 2.00 10.96 -13.31
N TYR A 168 2.77 9.89 -13.54
CA TYR A 168 2.28 8.52 -13.76
C TYR A 168 1.41 8.33 -15.02
N LYS A 169 1.35 9.30 -15.91
CA LYS A 169 0.72 9.12 -17.22
C LYS A 169 1.62 8.32 -18.15
N LEU A 170 1.02 7.47 -18.96
CA LEU A 170 1.75 6.69 -19.95
C LEU A 170 2.43 7.61 -20.97
N SER A 171 3.78 7.54 -21.05
CA SER A 171 4.56 8.37 -21.97
C SER A 171 4.19 8.10 -23.43
N LYS A 172 4.22 9.14 -24.25
CA LYS A 172 4.01 9.01 -25.71
C LYS A 172 5.13 8.26 -26.40
N THR A 173 6.29 8.21 -25.81
CA THR A 173 7.48 7.56 -26.36
C THR A 173 7.56 6.12 -25.87
N SER A 174 7.99 5.22 -26.75
CA SER A 174 8.24 3.82 -26.44
C SER A 174 9.50 3.66 -25.62
N GLY A 175 9.43 2.81 -24.60
CA GLY A 175 10.61 2.56 -23.79
C GLY A 175 10.38 1.53 -22.67
N VAL A 176 11.42 1.36 -21.86
CA VAL A 176 11.48 0.42 -20.75
C VAL A 176 11.88 1.18 -19.50
N THR A 177 11.26 0.86 -18.39
CA THR A 177 11.68 1.29 -17.08
C THR A 177 12.36 0.13 -16.36
N CYS A 178 13.60 0.34 -15.93
CA CYS A 178 14.31 -0.60 -15.06
C CYS A 178 14.31 -0.02 -13.64
N TYR A 179 14.17 -0.88 -12.64
CA TYR A 179 14.23 -0.47 -11.25
C TYR A 179 15.01 -1.48 -10.41
N ALA A 180 15.60 -0.99 -9.35
CA ALA A 180 16.22 -1.81 -8.31
C ALA A 180 15.58 -1.46 -6.96
N HIS A 181 15.27 -2.46 -6.16
CA HIS A 181 14.84 -2.29 -4.77
C HIS A 181 15.89 -2.91 -3.86
N ALA A 182 16.31 -2.18 -2.84
CA ALA A 182 16.94 -2.77 -1.66
C ALA A 182 15.86 -3.51 -0.85
N MET A 183 16.17 -4.72 -0.38
CA MET A 183 15.26 -5.55 0.42
C MET A 183 15.70 -5.62 1.89
#